data_1e76217e10128aab2f0102fe2754cbf0
#
_entry.id   1e76217e10128aab2f0102fe2754cbf0
#
_cell.length_a   1.000
_cell.length_b   1.000
_cell.length_c   1.000
_cell.angle_alpha   90.00
_cell.angle_beta   90.00
_cell.angle_gamma   90.00
#
_symmetry.space_group_name_H-M   'P 1'
#
loop_
_entity.id
_entity.type
_entity.pdbx_description
1 polymer ?
#
loop_
_entity_poly.entity_id
_entity_poly.type
_entity_poly.pdbx_seq_one_letter_code
_entity_poly.pdbx_strand_id
1 'polypeptide(L)'
;GIAPGIAIPLLYAGAMGVNGLTALIFGRLYDRFGLNILIAGILISMLTLPLGFLCGNAGAIAAVACWATGLGAQDACLRSGIAQVVSMNKRGGAFGAFNGVYGVMWFLGSAGMGFLYSRSLSALVAFGMVMQVGAAIMFLTLRGDLAAESAKS
;
A
#
# COMPACT_ATOMS: atom_id res chain seq x y z
N GLY A 1 -26.03 -19.71 2.10
CA GLY A 1 -25.13 -18.57 2.03
C GLY A 1 -24.58 -18.24 3.39
N ILE A 2 -23.32 -17.80 3.47
CA ILE A 2 -22.70 -17.32 4.70
C ILE A 2 -23.48 -16.09 5.15
N ALA A 3 -23.89 -16.05 6.43
CA ALA A 3 -24.61 -14.90 6.99
C ALA A 3 -23.80 -13.62 6.74
N PRO A 4 -24.41 -12.50 6.31
CA PRO A 4 -23.67 -11.27 5.97
C PRO A 4 -22.74 -10.77 7.07
N GLY A 5 -23.10 -11.00 8.34
CA GLY A 5 -22.30 -10.63 9.51
C GLY A 5 -20.99 -11.41 9.68
N ILE A 6 -20.87 -12.61 9.07
CA ILE A 6 -19.65 -13.43 9.19
C ILE A 6 -18.76 -13.26 7.94
N ALA A 7 -19.33 -12.88 6.80
CA ALA A 7 -18.59 -12.75 5.55
C ALA A 7 -17.52 -11.63 5.62
N ILE A 8 -17.83 -10.47 6.20
CA ILE A 8 -16.91 -9.33 6.29
C ILE A 8 -15.68 -9.64 7.17
N PRO A 9 -15.84 -10.17 8.40
CA PRO A 9 -14.69 -10.58 9.21
C PRO A 9 -13.81 -11.63 8.56
N LEU A 10 -14.41 -12.63 7.87
CA LEU A 10 -13.65 -13.66 7.15
C LEU A 10 -12.86 -13.09 5.98
N LEU A 11 -13.45 -12.19 5.20
CA LEU A 11 -12.76 -11.50 4.11
C LEU A 11 -11.58 -10.68 4.66
N TYR A 12 -11.79 -9.98 5.76
CA TYR A 12 -10.72 -9.21 6.41
C TYR A 12 -9.60 -10.11 6.95
N ALA A 13 -9.94 -11.22 7.59
CA ALA A 13 -8.95 -12.19 8.08
C ALA A 13 -8.17 -12.80 6.90
N GLY A 14 -8.83 -13.15 5.80
CA GLY A 14 -8.18 -13.59 4.57
C GLY A 14 -7.24 -12.54 3.99
N ALA A 15 -7.68 -11.27 3.95
CA ALA A 15 -6.86 -10.15 3.51
C ALA A 15 -5.60 -9.99 4.37
N MET A 16 -5.72 -10.10 5.71
CA MET A 16 -4.57 -10.04 6.60
C MET A 16 -3.61 -11.23 6.40
N GLY A 17 -4.13 -12.42 6.09
CA GLY A 17 -3.32 -13.57 5.69
C GLY A 17 -2.53 -13.30 4.40
N VAL A 18 -3.19 -12.78 3.38
CA VAL A 18 -2.54 -12.37 2.11
C VAL A 18 -1.49 -11.28 2.37
N ASN A 19 -1.81 -10.26 3.17
CA ASN A 19 -0.88 -9.22 3.57
C ASN A 19 0.39 -9.80 4.20
N GLY A 20 0.25 -10.69 5.19
CA GLY A 20 1.37 -11.33 5.87
C GLY A 20 2.25 -12.15 4.92
N LEU A 21 1.65 -12.98 4.06
CA LEU A 21 2.37 -13.76 3.05
C LEU A 21 3.09 -12.84 2.06
N THR A 22 2.43 -11.81 1.60
CA THR A 22 3.01 -10.83 0.67
C THR A 22 4.16 -10.08 1.32
N ALA A 23 4.03 -9.68 2.58
CA ALA A 23 5.11 -9.00 3.30
C ALA A 23 6.37 -9.89 3.40
N LEU A 24 6.22 -11.20 3.61
CA LEU A 24 7.35 -12.14 3.59
C LEU A 24 7.99 -12.26 2.21
N ILE A 25 7.19 -12.35 1.15
CA ILE A 25 7.67 -12.44 -0.23
C ILE A 25 8.38 -11.13 -0.61
N PHE A 26 7.73 -10.00 -0.42
CA PHE A 26 8.28 -8.69 -0.77
C PHE A 26 9.49 -8.31 0.10
N GLY A 27 9.55 -8.76 1.35
CA GLY A 27 10.74 -8.62 2.18
C GLY A 27 11.96 -9.31 1.56
N ARG A 28 11.81 -10.55 1.11
CA ARG A 28 12.89 -11.28 0.40
C ARG A 28 13.24 -10.66 -0.95
N LEU A 29 12.22 -10.20 -1.69
CA LEU A 29 12.45 -9.50 -2.95
C LEU A 29 13.15 -8.16 -2.74
N TYR A 30 12.85 -7.48 -1.65
CA TYR A 30 13.51 -6.23 -1.28
C TYR A 30 15.02 -6.43 -1.07
N ASP A 31 15.42 -7.52 -0.42
CA ASP A 31 16.83 -7.85 -0.21
C ASP A 31 17.58 -8.03 -1.55
N ARG A 32 16.87 -8.42 -2.62
CA ARG A 32 17.44 -8.67 -3.95
C ARG A 32 17.31 -7.49 -4.91
N PHE A 33 16.20 -6.78 -4.88
CA PHE A 33 15.85 -5.73 -5.86
C PHE A 33 15.79 -4.33 -5.23
N GLY A 34 15.95 -4.23 -3.91
CA GLY A 34 15.85 -2.98 -3.17
C GLY A 34 14.45 -2.35 -3.27
N LEU A 35 14.40 -1.03 -3.16
CA LEU A 35 13.16 -0.24 -3.24
C LEU A 35 12.38 -0.40 -4.56
N ASN A 36 13.03 -0.89 -5.62
CA ASN A 36 12.39 -1.04 -6.93
C ASN A 36 11.17 -1.95 -6.91
N ILE A 37 11.17 -2.94 -5.99
CA ILE A 37 10.05 -3.87 -5.86
C ILE A 37 8.77 -3.19 -5.36
N LEU A 38 8.86 -2.02 -4.72
CA LEU A 38 7.71 -1.26 -4.26
C LEU A 38 6.80 -0.83 -5.44
N ILE A 39 7.39 -0.59 -6.61
CA ILE A 39 6.61 -0.26 -7.83
C ILE A 39 5.63 -1.39 -8.15
N ALA A 40 6.07 -2.65 -8.06
CA ALA A 40 5.17 -3.78 -8.29
C ALA A 40 3.99 -3.79 -7.30
N GLY A 41 4.25 -3.50 -6.02
CA GLY A 41 3.20 -3.35 -5.01
C GLY A 41 2.21 -2.22 -5.33
N ILE A 42 2.72 -1.06 -5.77
CA ILE A 42 1.88 0.08 -6.18
C ILE A 42 1.01 -0.29 -7.39
N LEU A 43 1.59 -0.91 -8.41
CA LEU A 43 0.86 -1.31 -9.62
C LEU A 43 -0.25 -2.34 -9.32
N ILE A 44 0.02 -3.31 -8.45
CA ILE A 44 -0.99 -4.27 -8.00
C ILE A 44 -2.09 -3.55 -7.24
N SER A 45 -1.75 -2.61 -6.35
CA SER A 45 -2.72 -1.82 -5.60
C SER A 45 -3.63 -0.97 -6.48
N MET A 46 -3.14 -0.49 -7.64
CA MET A 46 -3.95 0.31 -8.58
C MET A 46 -5.18 -0.47 -9.10
N LEU A 47 -5.11 -1.80 -9.15
CA LEU A 47 -6.22 -2.64 -9.60
C LEU A 47 -7.36 -2.72 -8.56
N THR A 48 -7.11 -2.36 -7.31
CA THR A 48 -8.08 -2.48 -6.20
C THR A 48 -9.38 -1.74 -6.49
N LEU A 49 -9.29 -0.47 -6.88
CA LEU A 49 -10.48 0.36 -7.08
C LEU A 49 -11.31 -0.07 -8.30
N PRO A 50 -10.74 -0.24 -9.51
CA PRO A 50 -11.52 -0.69 -10.65
C PRO A 50 -12.11 -2.08 -10.44
N LEU A 51 -11.38 -3.02 -9.87
CA LEU A 51 -11.91 -4.36 -9.58
C LEU A 51 -13.03 -4.32 -8.54
N GLY A 52 -12.85 -3.55 -7.47
CA GLY A 52 -13.80 -3.51 -6.37
C GLY A 52 -15.14 -2.86 -6.73
N PHE A 53 -15.13 -1.88 -7.60
CA PHE A 53 -16.33 -1.08 -7.88
C PHE A 53 -16.94 -1.32 -9.26
N LEU A 54 -16.20 -1.91 -10.21
CA LEU A 54 -16.66 -2.08 -11.59
C LEU A 54 -16.90 -3.55 -11.97
N CYS A 55 -16.40 -4.52 -11.20
CA CYS A 55 -16.39 -5.95 -11.60
C CYS A 55 -17.28 -6.87 -10.73
N GLY A 56 -18.24 -6.32 -9.98
CA GLY A 56 -19.19 -7.09 -9.19
C GLY A 56 -18.55 -7.89 -8.04
N ASN A 57 -19.23 -8.92 -7.54
CA ASN A 57 -18.81 -9.67 -6.34
C ASN A 57 -17.46 -10.39 -6.49
N ALA A 58 -17.19 -10.99 -7.65
CA ALA A 58 -15.91 -11.64 -7.91
C ALA A 58 -14.76 -10.60 -7.97
N GLY A 59 -15.02 -9.44 -8.57
CA GLY A 59 -14.10 -8.32 -8.59
C GLY A 59 -13.81 -7.78 -7.20
N ALA A 60 -14.78 -7.74 -6.30
CA ALA A 60 -14.60 -7.30 -4.93
C ALA A 60 -13.61 -8.20 -4.15
N ILE A 61 -13.69 -9.52 -4.34
CA ILE A 61 -12.74 -10.46 -3.70
C ILE A 61 -11.32 -10.25 -4.28
N ALA A 62 -11.20 -10.11 -5.60
CA ALA A 62 -9.92 -9.83 -6.25
C ALA A 62 -9.35 -8.48 -5.81
N ALA A 63 -10.19 -7.46 -5.65
CA ALA A 63 -9.80 -6.15 -5.14
C ALA A 63 -9.21 -6.23 -3.73
N VAL A 64 -9.84 -6.99 -2.83
CA VAL A 64 -9.35 -7.20 -1.47
C VAL A 64 -7.98 -7.88 -1.49
N ALA A 65 -7.77 -8.87 -2.36
CA ALA A 65 -6.49 -9.54 -2.52
C ALA A 65 -5.40 -8.59 -3.07
N CYS A 66 -5.72 -7.77 -4.08
CA CYS A 66 -4.82 -6.76 -4.61
C CYS A 66 -4.45 -5.71 -3.56
N TRP A 67 -5.43 -5.23 -2.80
CA TRP A 67 -5.21 -4.28 -1.70
C TRP A 67 -4.30 -4.88 -0.62
N ALA A 68 -4.58 -6.08 -0.16
CA ALA A 68 -3.79 -6.77 0.85
C ALA A 68 -2.34 -7.02 0.37
N THR A 69 -2.18 -7.37 -0.92
CA THR A 69 -0.86 -7.53 -1.55
C THR A 69 -0.08 -6.23 -1.57
N GLY A 70 -0.70 -5.14 -2.00
CA GLY A 70 -0.07 -3.82 -2.01
C GLY A 70 0.30 -3.33 -0.61
N LEU A 71 -0.57 -3.55 0.38
CA LEU A 71 -0.31 -3.22 1.77
C LEU A 71 0.90 -3.99 2.31
N GLY A 72 0.97 -5.30 2.09
CA GLY A 72 2.11 -6.13 2.50
C GLY A 72 3.43 -5.74 1.82
N ALA A 73 3.38 -5.37 0.54
CA ALA A 73 4.54 -4.85 -0.18
C ALA A 73 5.04 -3.53 0.42
N GLN A 74 4.13 -2.59 0.71
CA GLN A 74 4.47 -1.31 1.33
C GLN A 74 5.07 -1.51 2.73
N ASP A 75 4.42 -2.32 3.57
CA ASP A 75 4.88 -2.60 4.93
C ASP A 75 6.30 -3.19 4.93
N ALA A 76 6.58 -4.16 4.07
CA ALA A 76 7.89 -4.77 3.97
C ALA A 76 8.95 -3.78 3.46
N CYS A 77 8.69 -3.10 2.34
CA CYS A 77 9.67 -2.22 1.69
C CYS A 77 9.98 -0.98 2.52
N LEU A 78 8.96 -0.31 3.08
CA LEU A 78 9.15 0.92 3.84
C LEU A 78 9.88 0.65 5.17
N ARG A 79 9.52 -0.43 5.86
CA ARG A 79 10.22 -0.81 7.11
C ARG A 79 11.66 -1.24 6.85
N SER A 80 11.92 -2.00 5.79
CA SER A 80 13.28 -2.37 5.40
C SER A 80 14.10 -1.15 5.01
N GLY A 81 13.52 -0.19 4.28
CA GLY A 81 14.17 1.07 3.91
C GLY A 81 14.59 1.89 5.12
N ILE A 82 13.69 2.08 6.10
CA ILE A 82 14.02 2.79 7.36
C ILE A 82 15.15 2.07 8.11
N ALA A 83 15.08 0.73 8.19
CA ALA A 83 16.09 -0.06 8.89
C ALA A 83 17.49 0.03 8.26
N GLN A 84 17.59 0.28 6.96
CA GLN A 84 18.86 0.45 6.26
C GLN A 84 19.49 1.85 6.48
N VAL A 85 18.66 2.90 6.52
CA VAL A 85 19.14 4.28 6.59
C VAL A 85 19.39 4.74 8.04
N VAL A 86 18.66 4.17 9.02
CA VAL A 86 18.71 4.63 10.40
C VAL A 86 19.57 3.70 11.26
N SER A 87 20.52 4.31 12.01
CA SER A 87 21.35 3.57 12.96
C SER A 87 20.52 2.86 14.05
N MET A 88 20.99 1.70 14.54
CA MET A 88 20.28 0.84 15.50
C MET A 88 19.74 1.63 16.71
N ASN A 89 20.52 2.54 17.27
CA ASN A 89 20.16 3.30 18.47
C ASN A 89 19.02 4.32 18.25
N LYS A 90 18.72 4.69 16.99
CA LYS A 90 17.69 5.68 16.63
C LYS A 90 16.48 5.05 15.93
N ARG A 91 16.49 3.74 15.67
CA ARG A 91 15.42 3.05 14.93
C ARG A 91 14.06 3.19 15.61
N GLY A 92 14.00 3.08 16.94
CA GLY A 92 12.74 3.23 17.68
C GLY A 92 12.05 4.57 17.42
N GLY A 93 12.80 5.67 17.52
CA GLY A 93 12.29 7.02 17.24
C GLY A 93 11.87 7.20 15.77
N ALA A 94 12.69 6.69 14.83
CA ALA A 94 12.40 6.78 13.41
C ALA A 94 11.11 5.99 13.04
N PHE A 95 10.95 4.77 13.55
CA PHE A 95 9.71 4.00 13.36
C PHE A 95 8.51 4.66 14.03
N GLY A 96 8.69 5.28 15.20
CA GLY A 96 7.63 6.04 15.87
C GLY A 96 7.17 7.23 15.03
N ALA A 97 8.10 8.04 14.55
CA ALA A 97 7.79 9.18 13.68
C ALA A 97 7.14 8.74 12.36
N PHE A 98 7.68 7.72 11.71
CA PHE A 98 7.12 7.15 10.48
C PHE A 98 5.69 6.68 10.70
N ASN A 99 5.43 5.86 11.72
CA ASN A 99 4.10 5.33 11.99
C ASN A 99 3.12 6.44 12.40
N GLY A 100 3.59 7.49 13.07
CA GLY A 100 2.77 8.66 13.40
C GLY A 100 2.28 9.39 12.16
N VAL A 101 3.20 9.75 11.25
CA VAL A 101 2.86 10.39 9.97
C VAL A 101 1.97 9.46 9.12
N TYR A 102 2.35 8.19 9.02
CA TYR A 102 1.57 7.20 8.28
C TYR A 102 0.14 7.08 8.80
N GLY A 103 -0.04 7.01 10.14
CA GLY A 103 -1.37 6.95 10.76
C GLY A 103 -2.23 8.18 10.49
N VAL A 104 -1.63 9.38 10.57
CA VAL A 104 -2.34 10.64 10.23
C VAL A 104 -2.78 10.64 8.76
N MET A 105 -1.87 10.27 7.84
CA MET A 105 -2.19 10.21 6.40
C MET A 105 -3.25 9.14 6.10
N TRP A 106 -3.18 8.00 6.78
CA TRP A 106 -4.20 6.95 6.67
C TRP A 106 -5.57 7.44 7.13
N PHE A 107 -5.62 8.15 8.26
CA PHE A 107 -6.86 8.74 8.78
C PHE A 107 -7.44 9.76 7.80
N LEU A 108 -6.64 10.70 7.32
CA LEU A 108 -7.09 11.72 6.38
C LEU A 108 -7.56 11.12 5.05
N GLY A 109 -6.83 10.13 4.52
CA GLY A 109 -7.22 9.40 3.31
C GLY A 109 -8.54 8.66 3.50
N SER A 110 -8.70 7.96 4.63
CA SER A 110 -9.92 7.22 4.93
C SER A 110 -11.13 8.15 5.12
N ALA A 111 -10.95 9.27 5.82
CA ALA A 111 -12.00 10.28 5.99
C ALA A 111 -12.41 10.90 4.66
N GLY A 112 -11.44 11.25 3.81
CA GLY A 112 -11.68 11.78 2.46
C GLY A 112 -12.43 10.78 1.57
N MET A 113 -12.00 9.52 1.57
CA MET A 113 -12.69 8.46 0.83
C MET A 113 -14.09 8.19 1.35
N GLY A 114 -14.31 8.20 2.67
CA GLY A 114 -15.64 8.06 3.27
C GLY A 114 -16.58 9.19 2.87
N PHE A 115 -16.08 10.43 2.84
CA PHE A 115 -16.85 11.59 2.38
C PHE A 115 -17.20 11.48 0.90
N LEU A 116 -16.26 11.08 0.04
CA LEU A 116 -16.49 10.91 -1.39
C LEU A 116 -17.45 9.75 -1.68
N TYR A 117 -17.36 8.66 -0.92
CA TYR A 117 -18.26 7.52 -1.06
C TYR A 117 -19.73 7.90 -0.88
N SER A 118 -20.02 8.79 0.09
CA SER A 118 -21.39 9.28 0.33
C SER A 118 -21.92 10.23 -0.75
N ARG A 119 -21.04 10.77 -1.60
CA ARG A 119 -21.37 11.74 -2.64
C ARG A 119 -21.42 11.14 -4.03
N SER A 120 -20.36 10.43 -4.43
CA SER A 120 -20.21 9.88 -5.77
C SER A 120 -19.17 8.78 -5.79
N LEU A 121 -19.60 7.58 -6.17
CA LEU A 121 -18.70 6.42 -6.34
C LEU A 121 -17.64 6.68 -7.42
N SER A 122 -18.03 7.34 -8.52
CA SER A 122 -17.09 7.68 -9.60
C SER A 122 -16.01 8.67 -9.12
N ALA A 123 -16.39 9.66 -8.30
CA ALA A 123 -15.44 10.61 -7.72
C ALA A 123 -14.46 9.91 -6.75
N LEU A 124 -14.94 8.95 -5.97
CA LEU A 124 -14.10 8.13 -5.08
C LEU A 124 -13.06 7.35 -5.88
N VAL A 125 -13.50 6.64 -6.93
CA VAL A 125 -12.59 5.85 -7.78
C VAL A 125 -11.57 6.77 -8.46
N ALA A 126 -12.01 7.89 -9.03
CA ALA A 126 -11.12 8.85 -9.67
C ALA A 126 -10.10 9.42 -8.68
N PHE A 127 -10.53 9.83 -7.49
CA PHE A 127 -9.66 10.33 -6.44
C PHE A 127 -8.59 9.29 -6.04
N GLY A 128 -8.99 8.05 -5.78
CA GLY A 128 -8.05 6.99 -5.42
C GLY A 128 -7.06 6.68 -6.53
N MET A 129 -7.50 6.66 -7.79
CA MET A 129 -6.60 6.47 -8.94
C MET A 129 -5.59 7.61 -9.08
N VAL A 130 -6.04 8.86 -8.93
CA VAL A 130 -5.14 10.03 -8.96
C VAL A 130 -4.10 9.96 -7.86
N MET A 131 -4.50 9.60 -6.63
CA MET A 131 -3.57 9.44 -5.51
C MET A 131 -2.56 8.33 -5.76
N GLN A 132 -2.97 7.21 -6.32
CA GLN A 132 -2.07 6.10 -6.65
C GLN A 132 -1.08 6.46 -7.77
N VAL A 133 -1.55 7.13 -8.82
CA VAL A 133 -0.67 7.63 -9.90
C VAL A 133 0.31 8.65 -9.35
N GLY A 134 -0.15 9.57 -8.50
CA GLY A 134 0.69 10.56 -7.83
C GLY A 134 1.79 9.90 -6.97
N ALA A 135 1.42 8.87 -6.20
CA ALA A 135 2.37 8.10 -5.40
C ALA A 135 3.41 7.38 -6.27
N ALA A 136 2.99 6.79 -7.40
CA ALA A 136 3.89 6.14 -8.35
C ALA A 136 4.87 7.13 -8.99
N ILE A 137 4.39 8.29 -9.43
CA ILE A 137 5.22 9.35 -10.01
C ILE A 137 6.22 9.86 -8.97
N MET A 138 5.76 10.20 -7.77
CA MET A 138 6.61 10.67 -6.68
C MET A 138 7.70 9.65 -6.35
N PHE A 139 7.37 8.36 -6.30
CA PHE A 139 8.34 7.32 -6.06
C PHE A 139 9.39 7.22 -7.18
N LEU A 140 8.98 7.32 -8.44
CA LEU A 140 9.87 7.25 -9.59
C LEU A 140 10.83 8.45 -9.64
N THR A 141 10.37 9.66 -9.30
CA THR A 141 11.23 10.85 -9.23
C THR A 141 12.27 10.73 -8.12
N LEU A 142 11.83 10.39 -6.89
CA LEU A 142 12.75 10.20 -5.76
C LEU A 142 13.80 9.12 -6.02
N ARG A 143 13.42 8.03 -6.68
CA ARG A 143 14.35 6.98 -7.09
C ARG A 143 15.40 7.50 -8.08
N GLY A 144 15.00 8.34 -9.03
CA GLY A 144 15.91 8.96 -10.00
C GLY A 144 16.98 9.80 -9.31
N ASP A 145 16.56 10.60 -8.34
CA ASP A 145 17.47 11.47 -7.57
C ASP A 145 18.48 10.66 -6.73
N LEU A 146 18.02 9.61 -6.03
CA LEU A 146 18.88 8.72 -5.26
C LEU A 146 19.90 7.97 -6.13
N ALA A 147 19.50 7.53 -7.33
CA ALA A 147 20.41 6.88 -8.27
C ALA A 147 21.46 7.86 -8.82
N ALA A 148 21.06 9.11 -9.08
CA ALA A 148 21.97 10.15 -9.55
C ALA A 148 23.00 10.56 -8.48
N GLU A 149 22.60 10.57 -7.21
CA GLU A 149 23.48 10.89 -6.08
C GLU A 149 24.49 9.77 -5.81
N SER A 150 24.05 8.51 -5.90
CA SER A 150 24.91 7.32 -5.77
C SER A 150 25.95 7.20 -6.90
N ALA A 151 25.69 7.77 -8.07
CA ALA A 151 26.64 7.80 -9.20
C ALA A 151 27.70 8.89 -9.08
N LYS A 152 27.53 9.84 -8.16
CA LYS A 152 28.46 10.97 -7.92
C LYS A 152 29.41 10.75 -6.74
N SER A 153 29.16 9.73 -5.91
CA SER A 153 29.98 9.32 -4.77
C SER A 153 30.96 8.21 -5.15
#